data_c5f4789cb25c43999ad180eafad4ddcb
#
_entry.id   c5f4789cb25c43999ad180eafad4ddcb
#
_cell.length_a   1.000
_cell.length_b   1.000
_cell.length_c   1.000
_cell.angle_alpha   90.00
_cell.angle_beta   90.00
_cell.angle_gamma   90.00
#
_symmetry.space_group_name_H-M   'P 1'
#
loop_
_entity.id
_entity.type
_entity.pdbx_description
1 polymer ?
#
loop_
_entity_poly.entity_id
_entity_poly.type
_entity_poly.pdbx_seq_one_letter_code
_entity_poly.pdbx_strand_id
1 'polypeptide(L)'
;IGGYFASSQGFDKDISLAISEHYLPTGLESKVPKKPFSTALALTDKIDTLVGFFGVNQKPTSSKDPYALRRSALGIIRLILENKKEFKITDLIKYSISLYRDQGFNFPNEKVQEELSTFLTERLKFYMKQKDIRYDIVEASINSFSIDQASQMYSKALVLNRVIIKDIGNDIILSYKRASNILENELKNKDLDLSNTTDPGIFKNEYEKNLYKKIHELRKYFTSINKDEDYYVTLGNLANAKPTISDFFDNVIVNDEDHAIKKNRLELLQMLCKTFDNYINFASIESVK
;
A
#
# COMPACT_ATOMS: atom_id res chain seq x y z
N ILE A 1 -26.26 26.01 -4.09
CA ILE A 1 -27.61 26.37 -4.55
C ILE A 1 -28.47 25.13 -4.75
N GLY A 2 -27.98 24.07 -5.46
CA GLY A 2 -28.77 22.86 -5.77
C GLY A 2 -29.40 22.17 -4.56
N GLY A 3 -28.64 21.98 -3.47
CA GLY A 3 -29.17 21.40 -2.23
C GLY A 3 -30.26 22.23 -1.58
N TYR A 4 -30.15 23.56 -1.69
CA TYR A 4 -31.22 24.46 -1.21
C TYR A 4 -32.51 24.28 -2.01
N PHE A 5 -32.40 24.22 -3.34
CA PHE A 5 -33.59 23.98 -4.19
C PHE A 5 -34.20 22.60 -3.92
N ALA A 6 -33.37 21.56 -3.81
CA ALA A 6 -33.87 20.23 -3.48
C ALA A 6 -34.63 20.22 -2.15
N SER A 7 -34.10 20.89 -1.12
CA SER A 7 -34.76 20.99 0.18
C SER A 7 -36.10 21.77 0.06
N SER A 8 -36.13 22.87 -0.71
CA SER A 8 -37.35 23.67 -0.89
C SER A 8 -38.42 22.93 -1.69
N GLN A 9 -38.04 21.98 -2.52
CA GLN A 9 -38.95 21.10 -3.28
C GLN A 9 -39.41 19.88 -2.49
N GLY A 10 -39.02 19.75 -1.22
CA GLY A 10 -39.42 18.66 -0.34
C GLY A 10 -38.65 17.36 -0.50
N PHE A 11 -37.49 17.38 -1.19
CA PHE A 11 -36.60 16.20 -1.23
C PHE A 11 -36.06 15.87 0.16
N ASP A 12 -35.73 14.59 0.38
CA ASP A 12 -35.14 14.11 1.62
C ASP A 12 -33.87 14.90 1.99
N LYS A 13 -33.65 15.05 3.31
CA LYS A 13 -32.52 15.83 3.85
C LYS A 13 -31.17 15.26 3.42
N ASP A 14 -31.04 13.95 3.33
CA ASP A 14 -29.77 13.32 2.91
C ASP A 14 -29.53 13.50 1.40
N ILE A 15 -30.58 13.53 0.57
CA ILE A 15 -30.49 13.88 -0.86
C ILE A 15 -30.06 15.34 -1.03
N SER A 16 -30.74 16.25 -0.35
CA SER A 16 -30.43 17.68 -0.41
C SER A 16 -29.02 18.00 0.05
N LEU A 17 -28.57 17.32 1.11
CA LEU A 17 -27.18 17.40 1.61
C LEU A 17 -26.19 16.87 0.58
N ALA A 18 -26.42 15.69 0.01
CA ALA A 18 -25.54 15.09 -0.99
C ALA A 18 -25.38 16.00 -2.22
N ILE A 19 -26.47 16.60 -2.70
CA ILE A 19 -26.41 17.58 -3.80
C ILE A 19 -25.57 18.80 -3.42
N SER A 20 -25.61 19.28 -2.17
CA SER A 20 -24.80 20.41 -1.72
C SER A 20 -23.31 20.03 -1.55
N GLU A 21 -22.98 18.77 -1.26
CA GLU A 21 -21.66 18.29 -0.91
C GLU A 21 -20.92 17.58 -2.05
N HIS A 22 -21.55 17.27 -3.20
CA HIS A 22 -20.96 16.42 -4.24
C HIS A 22 -19.62 16.93 -4.81
N TYR A 23 -19.39 18.25 -4.80
CA TYR A 23 -18.11 18.82 -5.20
C TYR A 23 -16.99 18.62 -4.17
N LEU A 24 -17.33 18.36 -2.90
CA LEU A 24 -16.33 18.20 -1.86
C LEU A 24 -15.59 16.85 -1.98
N PRO A 25 -14.34 16.77 -1.53
CA PRO A 25 -13.46 17.89 -1.17
C PRO A 25 -12.92 18.61 -2.40
N THR A 26 -12.70 19.94 -2.29
CA THR A 26 -12.19 20.79 -3.38
C THR A 26 -10.70 21.09 -3.27
N GLY A 27 -10.01 20.60 -2.25
CA GLY A 27 -8.58 20.80 -2.01
C GLY A 27 -8.14 20.11 -0.72
N LEU A 28 -6.87 20.29 -0.34
CA LEU A 28 -6.27 19.63 0.84
C LEU A 28 -6.96 19.96 2.16
N GLU A 29 -7.40 21.20 2.34
CA GLU A 29 -7.97 21.69 3.60
C GLU A 29 -9.51 21.73 3.59
N SER A 30 -10.15 21.39 2.46
CA SER A 30 -11.62 21.43 2.39
C SER A 30 -12.25 20.28 3.17
N LYS A 31 -13.50 20.47 3.61
CA LYS A 31 -14.26 19.40 4.29
C LYS A 31 -14.47 18.20 3.37
N VAL A 32 -14.51 17.02 3.98
CA VAL A 32 -14.83 15.75 3.30
C VAL A 32 -16.22 15.31 3.74
N PRO A 33 -17.13 14.99 2.81
CA PRO A 33 -18.44 14.41 3.12
C PRO A 33 -18.31 13.16 4.00
N LYS A 34 -19.15 13.06 5.03
CA LYS A 34 -19.12 11.93 5.99
C LYS A 34 -20.36 11.03 5.89
N LYS A 35 -21.48 11.58 5.41
CA LYS A 35 -22.69 10.79 5.18
C LYS A 35 -22.46 9.82 4.03
N PRO A 36 -22.90 8.55 4.13
CA PRO A 36 -22.68 7.56 3.07
C PRO A 36 -23.18 8.01 1.70
N PHE A 37 -24.36 8.61 1.64
CA PHE A 37 -24.97 9.09 0.39
C PHE A 37 -24.18 10.26 -0.22
N SER A 38 -23.79 11.26 0.58
CA SER A 38 -22.93 12.36 0.14
C SER A 38 -21.56 11.86 -0.35
N THR A 39 -20.96 10.89 0.39
CA THR A 39 -19.67 10.30 0.02
C THR A 39 -19.75 9.56 -1.31
N ALA A 40 -20.81 8.76 -1.50
CA ALA A 40 -21.02 8.01 -2.74
C ALA A 40 -21.19 8.96 -3.94
N LEU A 41 -22.05 9.99 -3.81
CA LEU A 41 -22.28 10.94 -4.89
C LEU A 41 -21.03 11.73 -5.23
N ALA A 42 -20.27 12.20 -4.22
CA ALA A 42 -19.02 12.92 -4.44
C ALA A 42 -17.94 12.03 -5.09
N LEU A 43 -17.90 10.75 -4.74
CA LEU A 43 -16.97 9.79 -5.35
C LEU A 43 -17.33 9.52 -6.82
N THR A 44 -18.62 9.28 -7.09
CA THR A 44 -19.14 9.04 -8.44
C THR A 44 -18.88 10.21 -9.37
N ASP A 45 -19.19 11.45 -8.95
CA ASP A 45 -18.96 12.68 -9.71
C ASP A 45 -17.49 12.81 -10.15
N LYS A 46 -16.56 12.52 -9.23
CA LYS A 46 -15.13 12.63 -9.51
C LYS A 46 -14.59 11.50 -10.39
N ILE A 47 -15.08 10.28 -10.20
CA ILE A 47 -14.71 9.14 -11.04
C ILE A 47 -15.22 9.33 -12.46
N ASP A 48 -16.49 9.72 -12.60
CA ASP A 48 -17.11 9.99 -13.90
C ASP A 48 -16.33 11.07 -14.67
N THR A 49 -16.04 12.18 -14.00
CA THR A 49 -15.20 13.25 -14.55
C THR A 49 -13.84 12.74 -15.04
N LEU A 50 -13.13 11.96 -14.22
CA LEU A 50 -11.82 11.44 -14.60
C LEU A 50 -11.90 10.47 -15.78
N VAL A 51 -12.85 9.54 -15.74
CA VAL A 51 -13.04 8.56 -16.83
C VAL A 51 -13.38 9.26 -18.15
N GLY A 52 -14.31 10.23 -18.12
CA GLY A 52 -14.68 10.98 -19.32
C GLY A 52 -13.49 11.71 -19.94
N PHE A 53 -12.75 12.51 -19.16
CA PHE A 53 -11.60 13.26 -19.68
C PHE A 53 -10.44 12.37 -20.14
N PHE A 54 -10.12 11.29 -19.40
CA PHE A 54 -9.09 10.34 -19.83
C PHE A 54 -9.53 9.56 -21.08
N GLY A 55 -10.81 9.20 -21.16
CA GLY A 55 -11.39 8.53 -22.32
C GLY A 55 -11.24 9.30 -23.61
N VAL A 56 -11.44 10.62 -23.58
CA VAL A 56 -11.23 11.52 -24.74
C VAL A 56 -9.81 12.07 -24.83
N ASN A 57 -8.86 11.50 -24.08
CA ASN A 57 -7.45 11.87 -24.05
C ASN A 57 -7.15 13.33 -23.65
N GLN A 58 -8.02 13.94 -22.84
CA GLN A 58 -7.85 15.28 -22.27
C GLN A 58 -7.22 15.20 -20.88
N LYS A 59 -5.96 14.79 -20.81
CA LYS A 59 -5.21 14.55 -19.58
C LYS A 59 -4.45 15.78 -19.12
N PRO A 60 -4.22 15.96 -17.80
CA PRO A 60 -3.36 17.02 -17.32
C PRO A 60 -1.91 16.76 -17.75
N THR A 61 -1.22 17.82 -18.16
CA THR A 61 0.23 17.81 -18.42
C THR A 61 0.99 18.28 -17.18
N SER A 62 2.33 18.20 -17.19
CA SER A 62 3.16 18.67 -16.06
C SER A 62 2.79 20.09 -15.58
N SER A 63 2.49 21.01 -16.52
CA SER A 63 2.24 22.42 -16.26
C SER A 63 0.78 22.86 -16.36
N LYS A 64 -0.12 22.07 -17.00
CA LYS A 64 -1.50 22.46 -17.28
C LYS A 64 -2.50 21.44 -16.76
N ASP A 65 -3.53 21.92 -16.09
CA ASP A 65 -4.67 21.13 -15.62
C ASP A 65 -5.95 21.98 -15.70
N PRO A 66 -6.43 22.31 -16.93
CA PRO A 66 -7.54 23.23 -17.13
C PRO A 66 -8.87 22.71 -16.55
N TYR A 67 -8.99 21.40 -16.39
CA TYR A 67 -10.21 20.75 -15.88
C TYR A 67 -10.10 20.35 -14.40
N ALA A 68 -9.01 20.73 -13.72
CA ALA A 68 -8.74 20.41 -12.33
C ALA A 68 -8.80 18.91 -12.00
N LEU A 69 -8.34 18.07 -12.92
CA LEU A 69 -8.37 16.61 -12.78
C LEU A 69 -7.48 16.12 -11.61
N ARG A 70 -6.36 16.81 -11.33
CA ARG A 70 -5.53 16.53 -10.14
C ARG A 70 -6.30 16.77 -8.85
N ARG A 71 -7.14 17.79 -8.83
CA ARG A 71 -8.00 18.09 -7.68
C ARG A 71 -9.09 17.04 -7.50
N SER A 72 -9.72 16.60 -8.60
CA SER A 72 -10.70 15.51 -8.59
C SER A 72 -10.09 14.22 -8.07
N ALA A 73 -8.91 13.83 -8.57
CA ALA A 73 -8.19 12.65 -8.12
C ALA A 73 -7.78 12.73 -6.63
N LEU A 74 -7.27 13.88 -6.18
CA LEU A 74 -6.98 14.11 -4.76
C LEU A 74 -8.27 14.02 -3.91
N GLY A 75 -9.39 14.50 -4.45
CA GLY A 75 -10.70 14.38 -3.82
C GLY A 75 -11.11 12.92 -3.60
N ILE A 76 -10.90 12.05 -4.59
CA ILE A 76 -11.14 10.61 -4.46
C ILE A 76 -10.28 10.02 -3.34
N ILE A 77 -8.98 10.30 -3.34
CA ILE A 77 -8.06 9.81 -2.30
C ILE A 77 -8.53 10.25 -0.91
N ARG A 78 -8.89 11.52 -0.72
CA ARG A 78 -9.38 12.02 0.56
C ARG A 78 -10.71 11.40 0.99
N LEU A 79 -11.65 11.21 0.05
CA LEU A 79 -12.92 10.53 0.34
C LEU A 79 -12.70 9.11 0.89
N ILE A 80 -11.75 8.37 0.32
CA ILE A 80 -11.42 7.01 0.74
C ILE A 80 -10.75 7.01 2.11
N LEU A 81 -9.66 7.76 2.25
CA LEU A 81 -8.81 7.72 3.44
C LEU A 81 -9.51 8.29 4.67
N GLU A 82 -10.19 9.43 4.54
CA GLU A 82 -10.82 10.12 5.67
C GLU A 82 -12.15 9.51 6.11
N ASN A 83 -12.80 8.70 5.24
CA ASN A 83 -13.97 7.91 5.60
C ASN A 83 -13.60 6.48 6.01
N LYS A 84 -12.32 6.09 5.93
CA LYS A 84 -11.82 4.74 6.25
C LYS A 84 -12.63 3.66 5.53
N LYS A 85 -12.97 3.90 4.27
CA LYS A 85 -13.73 2.98 3.43
C LYS A 85 -12.80 2.31 2.44
N GLU A 86 -12.97 1.02 2.28
CA GLU A 86 -12.33 0.28 1.19
C GLU A 86 -13.26 0.32 -0.03
N PHE A 87 -12.76 0.87 -1.12
CA PHE A 87 -13.42 0.83 -2.42
C PHE A 87 -12.48 0.18 -3.42
N LYS A 88 -13.00 -0.75 -4.21
CA LYS A 88 -12.28 -1.24 -5.39
C LYS A 88 -12.37 -0.18 -6.49
N ILE A 89 -11.43 0.75 -6.46
CA ILE A 89 -11.37 1.89 -7.39
C ILE A 89 -11.31 1.41 -8.83
N THR A 90 -10.56 0.35 -9.09
CA THR A 90 -10.45 -0.24 -10.42
C THR A 90 -11.78 -0.77 -10.94
N ASP A 91 -12.62 -1.35 -10.09
CA ASP A 91 -13.97 -1.80 -10.47
C ASP A 91 -14.90 -0.61 -10.74
N LEU A 92 -14.81 0.46 -9.95
CA LEU A 92 -15.60 1.68 -10.19
C LEU A 92 -15.21 2.35 -11.51
N ILE A 93 -13.92 2.40 -11.84
CA ILE A 93 -13.43 2.92 -13.13
C ILE A 93 -13.97 2.05 -14.29
N LYS A 94 -13.87 0.72 -14.19
CA LYS A 94 -14.41 -0.20 -15.20
C LYS A 94 -15.91 0.00 -15.43
N TYR A 95 -16.65 0.14 -14.34
CA TYR A 95 -18.09 0.36 -14.39
C TYR A 95 -18.42 1.72 -15.07
N SER A 96 -17.74 2.79 -14.70
CA SER A 96 -17.91 4.09 -15.36
C SER A 96 -17.57 4.04 -16.84
N ILE A 97 -16.49 3.36 -17.25
CA ILE A 97 -16.15 3.13 -18.67
C ILE A 97 -17.30 2.40 -19.39
N SER A 98 -17.94 1.41 -18.76
CA SER A 98 -19.06 0.70 -19.37
C SER A 98 -20.27 1.61 -19.59
N LEU A 99 -20.56 2.51 -18.67
CA LEU A 99 -21.64 3.48 -18.80
C LEU A 99 -21.41 4.46 -19.96
N TYR A 100 -20.16 4.91 -20.18
CA TYR A 100 -19.81 5.73 -21.34
C TYR A 100 -19.98 4.95 -22.66
N ARG A 101 -19.61 3.68 -22.69
CA ARG A 101 -19.81 2.82 -23.87
C ARG A 101 -21.30 2.65 -24.20
N ASP A 102 -22.16 2.48 -23.18
CA ASP A 102 -23.61 2.38 -23.37
C ASP A 102 -24.22 3.69 -23.92
N GLN A 103 -23.55 4.81 -23.73
CA GLN A 103 -23.87 6.12 -24.31
C GLN A 103 -23.26 6.33 -25.72
N GLY A 104 -22.56 5.34 -26.27
CA GLY A 104 -21.98 5.41 -27.61
C GLY A 104 -20.53 5.91 -27.66
N PHE A 105 -19.88 6.17 -26.52
CA PHE A 105 -18.46 6.53 -26.48
C PHE A 105 -17.58 5.26 -26.58
N ASN A 106 -16.57 5.28 -27.43
CA ASN A 106 -15.64 4.18 -27.58
C ASN A 106 -14.26 4.53 -27.01
N PHE A 107 -14.03 4.19 -25.76
CA PHE A 107 -12.77 4.43 -25.06
C PHE A 107 -11.83 3.23 -25.19
N PRO A 108 -10.49 3.44 -25.18
CA PRO A 108 -9.52 2.35 -25.07
C PRO A 108 -9.47 1.86 -23.61
N ASN A 109 -10.38 0.96 -23.23
CA ASN A 109 -10.74 0.60 -21.86
C ASN A 109 -9.55 0.26 -20.97
N GLU A 110 -8.69 -0.67 -21.41
CA GLU A 110 -7.51 -1.10 -20.63
C GLU A 110 -6.54 0.05 -20.41
N LYS A 111 -6.27 0.83 -21.46
CA LYS A 111 -5.38 2.00 -21.36
C LYS A 111 -5.93 3.05 -20.42
N VAL A 112 -7.21 3.39 -20.49
CA VAL A 112 -7.85 4.37 -19.60
C VAL A 112 -7.78 3.89 -18.15
N GLN A 113 -8.03 2.61 -17.88
CA GLN A 113 -7.95 2.04 -16.56
C GLN A 113 -6.52 2.10 -15.98
N GLU A 114 -5.51 1.71 -16.76
CA GLU A 114 -4.11 1.73 -16.35
C GLU A 114 -3.63 3.16 -16.05
N GLU A 115 -3.92 4.08 -16.96
CA GLU A 115 -3.53 5.49 -16.82
C GLU A 115 -4.20 6.17 -15.62
N LEU A 116 -5.48 5.87 -15.36
CA LEU A 116 -6.19 6.39 -14.19
C LEU A 116 -5.65 5.76 -12.89
N SER A 117 -5.36 4.47 -12.88
CA SER A 117 -4.76 3.80 -11.72
C SER A 117 -3.41 4.43 -11.36
N THR A 118 -2.56 4.67 -12.37
CA THR A 118 -1.28 5.36 -12.20
C THR A 118 -1.47 6.79 -11.72
N PHE A 119 -2.40 7.53 -12.32
CA PHE A 119 -2.68 8.92 -11.95
C PHE A 119 -3.18 9.06 -10.52
N LEU A 120 -4.07 8.16 -10.07
CA LEU A 120 -4.56 8.13 -8.68
C LEU A 120 -3.46 7.74 -7.70
N THR A 121 -2.60 6.78 -8.07
CA THR A 121 -1.44 6.39 -7.26
C THR A 121 -0.47 7.56 -7.06
N GLU A 122 -0.19 8.34 -8.10
CA GLU A 122 0.62 9.56 -7.99
C GLU A 122 -0.04 10.62 -7.10
N ARG A 123 -1.36 10.71 -7.05
CA ARG A 123 -2.08 11.62 -6.13
C ARG A 123 -2.06 11.14 -4.69
N LEU A 124 -2.13 9.81 -4.47
CA LEU A 124 -1.93 9.23 -3.14
C LEU A 124 -0.50 9.49 -2.64
N LYS A 125 0.51 9.28 -3.49
CA LYS A 125 1.91 9.60 -3.20
C LYS A 125 2.08 11.08 -2.80
N PHE A 126 1.49 11.99 -3.56
CA PHE A 126 1.48 13.41 -3.22
C PHE A 126 0.83 13.66 -1.85
N TYR A 127 -0.34 13.06 -1.58
CA TYR A 127 -1.06 13.22 -0.31
C TYR A 127 -0.23 12.72 0.88
N MET A 128 0.40 11.55 0.74
CA MET A 128 1.27 10.98 1.77
C MET A 128 2.44 11.92 2.11
N LYS A 129 3.07 12.52 1.10
CA LYS A 129 4.14 13.53 1.28
C LYS A 129 3.64 14.78 2.01
N GLN A 130 2.42 15.24 1.73
CA GLN A 130 1.80 16.38 2.46
C GLN A 130 1.45 16.05 3.92
N LYS A 131 1.47 14.77 4.30
CA LYS A 131 1.30 14.28 5.68
C LYS A 131 2.63 13.95 6.36
N ASP A 132 3.74 14.48 5.84
CA ASP A 132 5.10 14.32 6.38
C ASP A 132 5.55 12.86 6.53
N ILE A 133 5.02 11.97 5.66
CA ILE A 133 5.53 10.60 5.58
C ILE A 133 6.84 10.61 4.80
N ARG A 134 7.88 9.98 5.36
CA ARG A 134 9.21 9.87 4.75
C ARG A 134 9.12 9.34 3.32
N TYR A 135 9.96 9.89 2.44
CA TYR A 135 9.96 9.56 1.02
C TYR A 135 10.13 8.06 0.75
N ASP A 136 11.08 7.42 1.43
CA ASP A 136 11.35 5.99 1.28
C ASP A 136 10.19 5.10 1.72
N ILE A 137 9.47 5.48 2.79
CA ILE A 137 8.24 4.78 3.23
C ILE A 137 7.13 4.95 2.19
N VAL A 138 7.01 6.14 1.59
CA VAL A 138 6.04 6.38 0.51
C VAL A 138 6.32 5.47 -0.68
N GLU A 139 7.58 5.43 -1.16
CA GLU A 139 7.97 4.57 -2.29
C GLU A 139 7.78 3.08 -1.97
N ALA A 140 8.20 2.63 -0.76
CA ALA A 140 7.99 1.26 -0.30
C ALA A 140 6.50 0.87 -0.30
N SER A 141 5.62 1.79 0.12
CA SER A 141 4.17 1.57 0.14
C SER A 141 3.58 1.43 -1.26
N ILE A 142 3.93 2.34 -2.17
CA ILE A 142 3.45 2.33 -3.55
C ILE A 142 3.85 1.04 -4.28
N ASN A 143 5.07 0.55 -4.04
CA ASN A 143 5.57 -0.68 -4.65
C ASN A 143 4.96 -1.96 -4.04
N SER A 144 4.32 -1.87 -2.88
CA SER A 144 3.76 -3.02 -2.16
C SER A 144 2.27 -3.24 -2.40
N PHE A 145 1.52 -2.21 -2.80
CA PHE A 145 0.06 -2.24 -2.80
C PHE A 145 -0.51 -1.65 -4.09
N SER A 146 -1.69 -2.13 -4.49
CA SER A 146 -2.49 -1.52 -5.55
C SER A 146 -3.30 -0.34 -5.02
N ILE A 147 -3.81 0.51 -5.94
CA ILE A 147 -4.67 1.65 -5.59
C ILE A 147 -5.98 1.21 -4.90
N ASP A 148 -6.43 -0.01 -5.13
CA ASP A 148 -7.61 -0.59 -4.43
C ASP A 148 -7.36 -0.81 -2.94
N GLN A 149 -6.10 -0.81 -2.51
CA GLN A 149 -5.66 -0.95 -1.13
C GLN A 149 -5.19 0.40 -0.54
N ALA A 150 -5.60 1.52 -1.12
CA ALA A 150 -5.13 2.86 -0.74
C ALA A 150 -5.26 3.16 0.76
N SER A 151 -6.37 2.74 1.39
CA SER A 151 -6.59 2.92 2.83
C SER A 151 -5.60 2.12 3.67
N GLN A 152 -5.39 0.85 3.32
CA GLN A 152 -4.43 -0.03 3.98
C GLN A 152 -2.99 0.49 3.80
N MET A 153 -2.62 0.82 2.57
CA MET A 153 -1.32 1.38 2.20
C MET A 153 -0.99 2.62 3.04
N TYR A 154 -1.91 3.58 3.08
CA TYR A 154 -1.74 4.81 3.84
C TYR A 154 -1.61 4.55 5.35
N SER A 155 -2.47 3.71 5.90
CA SER A 155 -2.48 3.39 7.33
C SER A 155 -1.18 2.70 7.77
N LYS A 156 -0.70 1.71 7.02
CA LYS A 156 0.59 1.04 7.28
C LYS A 156 1.75 2.02 7.21
N ALA A 157 1.80 2.86 6.16
CA ALA A 157 2.83 3.87 6.00
C ALA A 157 2.84 4.88 7.15
N LEU A 158 1.67 5.36 7.58
CA LEU A 158 1.55 6.32 8.67
C LEU A 158 2.04 5.75 10.01
N VAL A 159 1.69 4.49 10.32
CA VAL A 159 2.14 3.83 11.55
C VAL A 159 3.65 3.58 11.50
N LEU A 160 4.16 3.07 10.36
CA LEU A 160 5.60 2.85 10.20
C LEU A 160 6.38 4.16 10.34
N ASN A 161 5.91 5.25 9.72
CA ASN A 161 6.55 6.56 9.81
C ASN A 161 6.71 7.08 11.25
N ARG A 162 5.75 6.74 12.12
CA ARG A 162 5.80 7.09 13.57
C ARG A 162 6.73 6.18 14.38
N VAL A 163 6.92 4.97 13.93
CA VAL A 163 7.68 3.93 14.64
C VAL A 163 9.15 3.91 14.22
N ILE A 164 9.42 4.27 12.96
CA ILE A 164 10.75 4.11 12.35
C ILE A 164 11.87 4.92 13.04
N ILE A 165 11.50 6.02 13.67
CA ILE A 165 12.43 6.87 14.45
C ILE A 165 12.66 6.36 15.89
N LYS A 166 11.98 5.27 16.29
CA LYS A 166 12.10 4.64 17.61
C LYS A 166 12.95 3.38 17.51
N ASP A 167 13.38 2.87 18.67
CA ASP A 167 14.18 1.63 18.76
C ASP A 167 13.52 0.46 18.01
N ILE A 168 12.20 0.31 18.14
CA ILE A 168 11.41 -0.71 17.45
C ILE A 168 11.61 -0.65 15.92
N GLY A 169 11.55 0.55 15.34
CA GLY A 169 11.72 0.73 13.90
C GLY A 169 13.14 0.42 13.44
N ASN A 170 14.12 0.86 14.22
CA ASN A 170 15.52 0.56 13.95
C ASN A 170 15.80 -0.96 14.01
N ASP A 171 15.24 -1.64 14.99
CA ASP A 171 15.38 -3.09 15.17
C ASP A 171 14.81 -3.88 13.97
N ILE A 172 13.65 -3.46 13.46
CA ILE A 172 13.04 -4.06 12.26
C ILE A 172 13.96 -3.88 11.05
N ILE A 173 14.43 -2.64 10.82
CA ILE A 173 15.24 -2.31 9.64
C ILE A 173 16.58 -3.03 9.68
N LEU A 174 17.27 -3.02 10.81
CA LEU A 174 18.57 -3.70 10.94
C LEU A 174 18.46 -5.20 10.72
N SER A 175 17.42 -5.83 11.31
CA SER A 175 17.14 -7.25 11.14
C SER A 175 16.87 -7.61 9.68
N TYR A 176 16.03 -6.83 8.99
CA TYR A 176 15.72 -7.02 7.58
C TYR A 176 16.96 -6.84 6.70
N LYS A 177 17.66 -5.70 6.87
CA LYS A 177 18.82 -5.36 6.01
C LYS A 177 19.97 -6.35 6.13
N ARG A 178 20.23 -6.88 7.33
CA ARG A 178 21.27 -7.92 7.50
C ARG A 178 20.96 -9.15 6.64
N ALA A 179 19.70 -9.60 6.63
CA ALA A 179 19.25 -10.73 5.81
C ALA A 179 19.25 -10.40 4.30
N SER A 180 18.65 -9.26 3.91
CA SER A 180 18.53 -8.89 2.50
C SER A 180 19.89 -8.63 1.83
N ASN A 181 20.85 -8.00 2.53
CA ASN A 181 22.19 -7.76 2.00
C ASN A 181 22.94 -9.05 1.68
N ILE A 182 22.82 -10.09 2.55
CA ILE A 182 23.42 -11.40 2.28
C ILE A 182 22.78 -12.03 1.06
N LEU A 183 21.43 -12.01 0.98
CA LEU A 183 20.70 -12.55 -0.17
C LEU A 183 21.08 -11.85 -1.47
N GLU A 184 21.10 -10.52 -1.49
CA GLU A 184 21.47 -9.76 -2.68
C GLU A 184 22.89 -10.06 -3.16
N ASN A 185 23.85 -10.19 -2.23
CA ASN A 185 25.23 -10.49 -2.57
C ASN A 185 25.38 -11.90 -3.15
N GLU A 186 24.69 -12.90 -2.60
CA GLU A 186 24.75 -14.27 -3.06
C GLU A 186 23.98 -14.49 -4.37
N LEU A 187 22.84 -13.80 -4.56
CA LEU A 187 22.04 -13.88 -5.79
C LEU A 187 22.69 -13.17 -6.99
N LYS A 188 23.64 -12.25 -6.77
CA LYS A 188 24.47 -11.70 -7.86
C LYS A 188 25.32 -12.76 -8.54
N ASN A 189 25.67 -13.83 -7.82
CA ASN A 189 26.30 -15.01 -8.38
C ASN A 189 25.21 -15.89 -9.01
N LYS A 190 25.06 -15.84 -10.33
CA LYS A 190 23.94 -16.35 -11.14
C LYS A 190 23.58 -17.85 -11.03
N ASP A 191 24.26 -18.63 -10.20
CA ASP A 191 24.11 -20.10 -10.12
C ASP A 191 23.18 -20.57 -8.99
N LEU A 192 22.55 -19.67 -8.23
CA LEU A 192 21.67 -20.03 -7.11
C LEU A 192 20.20 -19.78 -7.46
N ASP A 193 19.50 -20.87 -7.76
CA ASP A 193 18.04 -20.87 -7.84
C ASP A 193 17.45 -21.25 -6.47
N LEU A 194 16.82 -20.28 -5.78
CA LEU A 194 16.18 -20.49 -4.49
C LEU A 194 14.72 -20.91 -4.69
N SER A 195 14.40 -22.10 -4.20
CA SER A 195 13.06 -22.72 -4.35
C SER A 195 11.99 -22.09 -3.45
N ASN A 196 12.34 -21.17 -2.57
CA ASN A 196 11.47 -20.59 -1.51
C ASN A 196 10.99 -21.61 -0.45
N THR A 197 11.57 -22.78 -0.39
CA THR A 197 11.23 -23.84 0.56
C THR A 197 12.47 -24.24 1.33
N THR A 198 12.42 -24.06 2.65
CA THR A 198 13.49 -24.45 3.56
C THR A 198 13.22 -25.86 4.06
N ASP A 199 14.24 -26.73 4.03
CA ASP A 199 14.15 -28.09 4.57
C ASP A 199 14.66 -28.14 6.03
N PRO A 200 13.77 -28.30 7.03
CA PRO A 200 14.18 -28.41 8.42
C PRO A 200 15.03 -29.64 8.74
N GLY A 201 14.99 -30.67 7.86
CA GLY A 201 15.72 -31.93 8.04
C GLY A 201 17.25 -31.79 7.96
N ILE A 202 17.72 -30.74 7.28
CA ILE A 202 19.18 -30.50 7.11
C ILE A 202 19.71 -29.36 8.00
N PHE A 203 18.93 -28.85 8.96
CA PHE A 203 19.43 -27.89 9.94
C PHE A 203 20.54 -28.49 10.81
N LYS A 204 21.65 -27.78 10.93
CA LYS A 204 22.84 -28.24 11.67
C LYS A 204 22.81 -27.87 13.15
N ASN A 205 22.08 -26.82 13.53
CA ASN A 205 22.05 -26.31 14.89
C ASN A 205 20.65 -25.80 15.30
N GLU A 206 20.53 -25.46 16.58
CA GLU A 206 19.28 -24.97 17.13
C GLU A 206 18.92 -23.53 16.68
N TYR A 207 19.90 -22.71 16.30
CA TYR A 207 19.66 -21.34 15.87
C TYR A 207 18.89 -21.30 14.53
N GLU A 208 19.19 -22.21 13.61
CA GLU A 208 18.44 -22.40 12.37
C GLU A 208 16.99 -22.82 12.66
N LYS A 209 16.80 -23.77 13.59
CA LYS A 209 15.47 -24.25 14.00
C LYS A 209 14.64 -23.14 14.69
N ASN A 210 15.30 -22.36 15.55
CA ASN A 210 14.64 -21.26 16.27
C ASN A 210 14.22 -20.14 15.31
N LEU A 211 15.08 -19.77 14.36
CA LEU A 211 14.71 -18.79 13.33
C LEU A 211 13.57 -19.29 12.46
N TYR A 212 13.61 -20.53 12.01
CA TYR A 212 12.54 -21.15 11.22
C TYR A 212 11.20 -21.13 11.98
N LYS A 213 11.21 -21.54 13.26
CA LYS A 213 10.02 -21.49 14.11
C LYS A 213 9.49 -20.07 14.26
N LYS A 214 10.36 -19.09 14.49
CA LYS A 214 9.98 -17.68 14.63
C LYS A 214 9.35 -17.12 13.36
N ILE A 215 9.89 -17.45 12.19
CA ILE A 215 9.32 -17.07 10.90
C ILE A 215 7.91 -17.66 10.73
N HIS A 216 7.72 -18.94 11.09
CA HIS A 216 6.40 -19.58 11.02
C HIS A 216 5.38 -18.97 11.97
N GLU A 217 5.78 -18.57 13.18
CA GLU A 217 4.94 -17.81 14.12
C GLU A 217 4.47 -16.51 13.51
N LEU A 218 5.39 -15.73 12.92
CA LEU A 218 5.07 -14.48 12.25
C LEU A 218 4.15 -14.70 11.04
N ARG A 219 4.42 -15.69 10.20
CA ARG A 219 3.57 -16.01 9.04
C ARG A 219 2.16 -16.41 9.48
N LYS A 220 2.03 -17.23 10.53
CA LYS A 220 0.74 -17.59 11.10
C LYS A 220 0.02 -16.34 11.62
N TYR A 221 0.72 -15.44 12.28
CA TYR A 221 0.15 -14.16 12.71
C TYR A 221 -0.40 -13.38 11.51
N PHE A 222 0.37 -13.17 10.44
CA PHE A 222 -0.08 -12.48 9.24
C PHE A 222 -1.30 -13.11 8.57
N THR A 223 -1.44 -14.44 8.61
CA THR A 223 -2.63 -15.13 8.06
C THR A 223 -3.87 -15.02 8.95
N SER A 224 -3.69 -14.74 10.24
CA SER A 224 -4.79 -14.61 11.22
C SER A 224 -5.31 -13.18 11.40
N ILE A 225 -4.62 -12.18 10.82
CA ILE A 225 -4.98 -10.77 10.95
C ILE A 225 -6.28 -10.49 10.17
N ASN A 226 -7.24 -9.88 10.86
CA ASN A 226 -8.49 -9.38 10.28
C ASN A 226 -8.32 -7.93 9.77
N LYS A 227 -9.35 -7.40 9.08
CA LYS A 227 -9.37 -6.05 8.50
C LYS A 227 -9.14 -4.90 9.48
N ASP A 228 -9.37 -5.12 10.78
CA ASP A 228 -9.17 -4.14 11.86
C ASP A 228 -7.77 -4.27 12.49
N GLU A 229 -6.78 -4.66 11.71
CA GLU A 229 -5.40 -4.88 12.13
C GLU A 229 -4.82 -3.66 12.88
N ASP A 230 -4.28 -3.90 14.06
CA ASP A 230 -3.41 -2.95 14.73
C ASP A 230 -1.98 -3.03 14.14
N TYR A 231 -1.69 -2.16 13.19
CA TYR A 231 -0.39 -2.10 12.52
C TYR A 231 0.78 -1.82 13.48
N TYR A 232 0.52 -1.20 14.62
CA TYR A 232 1.54 -1.00 15.65
C TYR A 232 1.90 -2.33 16.32
N VAL A 233 0.92 -3.15 16.65
CA VAL A 233 1.14 -4.51 17.21
C VAL A 233 1.89 -5.38 16.19
N THR A 234 1.54 -5.27 14.91
CA THR A 234 2.24 -5.99 13.84
C THR A 234 3.72 -5.61 13.77
N LEU A 235 4.04 -4.32 13.81
CA LEU A 235 5.43 -3.87 13.84
C LEU A 235 6.16 -4.32 15.12
N GLY A 236 5.47 -4.34 16.27
CA GLY A 236 5.99 -4.89 17.52
C GLY A 236 6.35 -6.37 17.39
N ASN A 237 5.49 -7.18 16.75
CA ASN A 237 5.76 -8.60 16.50
C ASN A 237 6.97 -8.81 15.57
N LEU A 238 7.14 -7.97 14.55
CA LEU A 238 8.34 -8.00 13.69
C LEU A 238 9.60 -7.65 14.48
N ALA A 239 9.55 -6.60 15.30
CA ALA A 239 10.68 -6.19 16.16
C ALA A 239 11.08 -7.28 17.17
N ASN A 240 10.12 -8.00 17.72
CA ASN A 240 10.33 -9.11 18.65
C ASN A 240 11.04 -10.33 18.02
N ALA A 241 11.27 -10.33 16.72
CA ALA A 241 12.11 -11.33 16.07
C ALA A 241 13.61 -11.01 16.14
N LYS A 242 13.99 -9.76 16.48
CA LYS A 242 15.40 -9.31 16.49
C LYS A 242 16.33 -10.22 17.28
N PRO A 243 16.03 -10.63 18.55
CA PRO A 243 16.94 -11.49 19.31
C PRO A 243 17.22 -12.80 18.58
N THR A 244 16.19 -13.49 18.09
CA THR A 244 16.32 -14.75 17.34
C THR A 244 17.11 -14.58 16.05
N ILE A 245 16.91 -13.44 15.34
CA ILE A 245 17.67 -13.11 14.12
C ILE A 245 19.14 -12.84 14.46
N SER A 246 19.42 -12.11 15.54
CA SER A 246 20.77 -11.82 16.00
C SER A 246 21.49 -13.10 16.40
N ASP A 247 20.86 -13.95 17.21
CA ASP A 247 21.41 -15.25 17.63
C ASP A 247 21.77 -16.14 16.43
N PHE A 248 20.90 -16.16 15.41
CA PHE A 248 21.20 -16.87 14.17
C PHE A 248 22.48 -16.33 13.50
N PHE A 249 22.55 -15.03 13.29
CA PHE A 249 23.71 -14.44 12.60
C PHE A 249 25.02 -14.48 13.41
N ASP A 250 24.93 -14.55 14.72
CA ASP A 250 26.11 -14.59 15.59
C ASP A 250 26.67 -16.02 15.73
N ASN A 251 25.84 -17.04 15.47
CA ASN A 251 26.22 -18.45 15.64
C ASN A 251 26.19 -19.29 14.36
N VAL A 252 25.71 -18.73 13.24
CA VAL A 252 25.58 -19.48 11.96
C VAL A 252 26.29 -18.75 10.84
N ILE A 253 27.26 -19.45 10.24
CA ILE A 253 27.94 -19.00 9.03
C ILE A 253 27.04 -19.35 7.84
N VAL A 254 26.38 -18.35 7.24
CA VAL A 254 25.43 -18.57 6.13
C VAL A 254 26.14 -19.20 4.91
N ASN A 255 27.34 -18.74 4.62
CA ASN A 255 28.15 -19.20 3.49
C ASN A 255 28.94 -20.47 3.85
N ASP A 256 28.22 -21.59 3.99
CA ASP A 256 28.81 -22.91 4.30
C ASP A 256 29.50 -23.48 3.07
N GLU A 257 30.53 -24.34 3.30
CA GLU A 257 31.22 -25.07 2.23
C GLU A 257 30.29 -26.09 1.54
N ASP A 258 29.34 -26.66 2.29
CA ASP A 258 28.30 -27.53 1.75
C ASP A 258 27.22 -26.72 1.04
N HIS A 259 27.13 -26.88 -0.27
CA HIS A 259 26.19 -26.16 -1.11
C HIS A 259 24.72 -26.38 -0.71
N ALA A 260 24.35 -27.57 -0.23
CA ALA A 260 22.97 -27.84 0.20
C ALA A 260 22.62 -27.07 1.48
N ILE A 261 23.55 -27.03 2.44
CA ILE A 261 23.40 -26.28 3.69
C ILE A 261 23.36 -24.77 3.40
N LYS A 262 24.31 -24.27 2.58
CA LYS A 262 24.34 -22.88 2.15
C LYS A 262 23.00 -22.46 1.51
N LYS A 263 22.53 -23.25 0.54
CA LYS A 263 21.25 -23.00 -0.14
C LYS A 263 20.11 -22.93 0.86
N ASN A 264 19.99 -23.90 1.75
CA ASN A 264 18.93 -23.97 2.75
C ASN A 264 18.93 -22.76 3.71
N ARG A 265 20.12 -22.27 4.13
CA ARG A 265 20.27 -21.07 4.94
C ARG A 265 19.84 -19.81 4.18
N LEU A 266 20.17 -19.70 2.89
CA LEU A 266 19.72 -18.61 2.04
C LEU A 266 18.19 -18.63 1.84
N GLU A 267 17.60 -19.80 1.66
CA GLU A 267 16.15 -19.97 1.58
C GLU A 267 15.45 -19.57 2.90
N LEU A 268 16.07 -19.86 4.05
CA LEU A 268 15.58 -19.43 5.35
C LEU A 268 15.60 -17.88 5.47
N LEU A 269 16.69 -17.23 5.04
CA LEU A 269 16.76 -15.76 5.01
C LEU A 269 15.76 -15.16 4.01
N GLN A 270 15.57 -15.78 2.84
CA GLN A 270 14.56 -15.34 1.88
C GLN A 270 13.15 -15.43 2.46
N MET A 271 12.86 -16.52 3.19
CA MET A 271 11.59 -16.69 3.88
C MET A 271 11.37 -15.63 4.97
N LEU A 272 12.45 -15.24 5.69
CA LEU A 272 12.42 -14.13 6.65
C LEU A 272 12.06 -12.81 5.97
N CYS A 273 12.80 -12.42 4.93
CA CYS A 273 12.54 -11.17 4.20
C CYS A 273 11.11 -11.10 3.66
N LYS A 274 10.64 -12.17 3.00
CA LYS A 274 9.25 -12.26 2.50
C LYS A 274 8.22 -12.15 3.62
N THR A 275 8.54 -12.62 4.82
CA THR A 275 7.63 -12.50 5.97
C THR A 275 7.52 -11.06 6.44
N PHE A 276 8.62 -10.32 6.47
CA PHE A 276 8.60 -8.89 6.76
C PHE A 276 7.86 -8.10 5.67
N ASP A 277 8.07 -8.43 4.40
CA ASP A 277 7.46 -7.77 3.25
C ASP A 277 5.93 -7.96 3.17
N ASN A 278 5.32 -8.84 3.98
CA ASN A 278 3.87 -8.86 4.17
C ASN A 278 3.34 -7.56 4.82
N TYR A 279 4.19 -6.82 5.53
CA TYR A 279 3.82 -5.51 6.04
C TYR A 279 3.96 -4.44 4.96
N ILE A 280 5.17 -4.29 4.43
CA ILE A 280 5.58 -3.34 3.39
C ILE A 280 6.93 -3.79 2.83
N ASN A 281 7.32 -3.36 1.64
CA ASN A 281 8.63 -3.66 1.06
C ASN A 281 9.76 -2.94 1.84
N PHE A 282 10.35 -3.61 2.82
CA PHE A 282 11.43 -3.06 3.65
C PHE A 282 12.74 -2.86 2.90
N ALA A 283 12.94 -3.49 1.73
CA ALA A 283 14.15 -3.30 0.93
C ALA A 283 14.34 -1.83 0.51
N SER A 284 13.24 -1.12 0.26
CA SER A 284 13.24 0.28 -0.15
C SER A 284 13.44 1.28 0.99
N ILE A 285 13.47 0.83 2.25
CA ILE A 285 13.50 1.73 3.42
C ILE A 285 14.95 1.98 3.84
N GLU A 286 15.31 3.25 4.02
CA GLU A 286 16.63 3.66 4.45
C GLU A 286 16.80 3.54 5.98
N SER A 287 18.01 3.14 6.41
CA SER A 287 18.35 3.14 7.84
C SER A 287 18.29 4.56 8.40
N VAL A 288 17.72 4.72 9.57
CA VAL A 288 17.81 5.97 10.32
C VAL A 288 19.24 6.10 10.84
N LYS A 289 19.93 7.15 10.45
CA LYS A 289 21.29 7.48 10.94
C LYS A 289 21.21 8.04 12.34
#